data_d0353a8ba7bd2243b5fa915d47fd20c3
#
_entry.id   d0353a8ba7bd2243b5fa915d47fd20c3
#
_cell.length_a   1.000
_cell.length_b   1.000
_cell.length_c   1.000
_cell.angle_alpha   90.00
_cell.angle_beta   90.00
_cell.angle_gamma   90.00
#
_symmetry.space_group_name_H-M   'P 1'
#
loop_
_entity.id
_entity.type
_entity.pdbx_description
1 polymer ?
#
loop_
_entity_poly.entity_id
_entity_poly.type
_entity_poly.pdbx_seq_one_letter_code
_entity_poly.pdbx_strand_id
1 'polypeptide(L)'
;MRKVLIAALTACGIAITSPAMAAPRGTVADGTLPITIDGTGYQLAARAYRPAGSGPFPLVVINHGTPPDKSKFPGVELGFVRAAAWFVDHGYMVVTALRPGFGTSSGSYLEAAGRCQDENYVAAGEKTAAVERAIVTTAAALPGADPSRIVVVGQSAGGFGAVALADSPPPGVVGVISFAGGRGGDGKEHICGGEDRLIAAEGHFGAGNRVPQVWLYAANDHFFRRDLAHRMYAAYAGASTPPVTFVGLPSFGDDGHKTFAKADPSVWERPVSAFLKRVMPAAR
;
A
#
# COMPACT_ATOMS: atom_id res chain seq x y z
N MET A 1 38.61 -67.70 7.31
CA MET A 1 38.09 -66.62 8.16
C MET A 1 38.22 -65.27 7.42
N ARG A 2 37.13 -64.75 6.79
CA ARG A 2 37.16 -63.50 6.07
C ARG A 2 36.62 -62.42 7.03
N LYS A 3 37.39 -61.39 7.30
CA LYS A 3 36.98 -60.20 8.08
C LYS A 3 36.22 -59.23 7.17
N VAL A 4 34.99 -58.96 7.51
CA VAL A 4 34.17 -57.91 6.84
C VAL A 4 34.44 -56.61 7.57
N LEU A 5 34.98 -55.62 6.86
CA LEU A 5 35.05 -54.22 7.35
C LEU A 5 33.72 -53.51 7.02
N ILE A 6 33.05 -53.04 8.06
CA ILE A 6 31.86 -52.15 7.91
C ILE A 6 32.38 -50.70 7.94
N ALA A 7 32.26 -50.00 6.82
CA ALA A 7 32.55 -48.59 6.76
C ALA A 7 31.30 -47.79 7.22
N ALA A 8 31.44 -46.99 8.26
CA ALA A 8 30.42 -46.10 8.74
C ALA A 8 30.41 -44.82 7.87
N LEU A 9 29.33 -44.59 7.13
CA LEU A 9 29.06 -43.32 6.44
C LEU A 9 28.49 -42.31 7.43
N THR A 10 29.30 -41.31 7.77
CA THR A 10 28.83 -40.15 8.54
C THR A 10 28.09 -39.19 7.59
N ALA A 11 26.78 -39.11 7.68
CA ALA A 11 25.97 -38.13 6.95
C ALA A 11 26.15 -36.76 7.60
N CYS A 12 26.83 -35.84 6.90
CA CYS A 12 26.95 -34.45 7.29
C CYS A 12 25.64 -33.73 6.90
N GLY A 13 24.73 -33.56 7.85
CA GLY A 13 23.50 -32.81 7.65
C GLY A 13 23.80 -31.32 7.56
N ILE A 14 23.62 -30.74 6.37
CA ILE A 14 23.64 -29.28 6.19
C ILE A 14 22.34 -28.73 6.75
N ALA A 15 22.41 -28.13 7.93
CA ALA A 15 21.28 -27.36 8.48
C ALA A 15 21.09 -26.08 7.65
N ILE A 16 20.06 -26.06 6.83
CA ILE A 16 19.62 -24.83 6.14
C ILE A 16 18.90 -23.97 7.19
N THR A 17 19.64 -23.04 7.81
CA THR A 17 19.04 -22.01 8.66
C THR A 17 18.37 -20.99 7.77
N SER A 18 17.03 -21.01 7.71
CA SER A 18 16.26 -19.89 7.16
C SER A 18 16.64 -18.63 7.93
N PRO A 19 16.94 -17.49 7.27
CA PRO A 19 17.21 -16.27 7.98
C PRO A 19 15.96 -15.87 8.77
N ALA A 20 16.05 -15.86 10.08
CA ALA A 20 15.03 -15.31 10.94
C ALA A 20 14.86 -13.82 10.55
N MET A 21 13.65 -13.42 10.19
CA MET A 21 13.34 -12.00 10.00
C MET A 21 13.67 -11.27 11.29
N ALA A 22 14.63 -10.35 11.22
CA ALA A 22 14.93 -9.48 12.34
C ALA A 22 13.64 -8.70 12.70
N ALA A 23 13.29 -8.69 13.99
CA ALA A 23 12.21 -7.86 14.48
C ALA A 23 12.50 -6.38 14.12
N PRO A 24 11.48 -5.58 13.74
CA PRO A 24 11.69 -4.17 13.43
C PRO A 24 12.42 -3.48 14.60
N ARG A 25 13.38 -2.61 14.30
CA ARG A 25 14.15 -1.86 15.30
C ARG A 25 13.28 -0.79 15.94
N GLY A 26 12.22 -1.18 16.64
CA GLY A 26 11.22 -0.28 17.21
C GLY A 26 10.11 -1.03 17.93
N THR A 27 9.03 -0.32 18.24
CA THR A 27 7.84 -0.88 18.89
C THR A 27 6.71 -1.07 17.89
N VAL A 28 5.87 -2.10 18.14
CA VAL A 28 4.66 -2.38 17.37
C VAL A 28 3.50 -2.42 18.36
N ALA A 29 2.42 -1.71 18.05
CA ALA A 29 1.21 -1.68 18.88
C ALA A 29 -0.04 -1.87 18.01
N ASP A 30 -0.84 -2.85 18.36
CA ASP A 30 -2.19 -3.04 17.82
C ASP A 30 -3.19 -2.25 18.66
N GLY A 31 -4.22 -1.72 18.01
CA GLY A 31 -5.27 -0.95 18.66
C GLY A 31 -6.36 -0.53 17.70
N THR A 32 -7.09 0.49 18.10
CA THR A 32 -8.12 1.12 17.26
C THR A 32 -7.71 2.53 16.91
N LEU A 33 -8.00 2.91 15.66
CA LEU A 33 -7.84 4.28 15.16
C LEU A 33 -9.24 4.89 14.98
N PRO A 34 -9.65 5.86 15.79
CA PRO A 34 -10.92 6.53 15.62
C PRO A 34 -10.85 7.49 14.44
N ILE A 35 -11.80 7.39 13.52
CA ILE A 35 -11.96 8.35 12.42
C ILE A 35 -13.38 8.88 12.35
N THR A 36 -13.55 10.02 11.70
CA THR A 36 -14.88 10.60 11.39
C THR A 36 -14.98 10.87 9.91
N ILE A 37 -16.07 10.44 9.28
CA ILE A 37 -16.40 10.70 7.89
C ILE A 37 -17.83 11.22 7.85
N ASP A 38 -18.03 12.40 7.29
CA ASP A 38 -19.35 13.05 7.19
C ASP A 38 -20.15 13.05 8.51
N GLY A 39 -19.46 13.35 9.62
CA GLY A 39 -20.04 13.38 10.96
C GLY A 39 -20.25 12.01 11.61
N THR A 40 -20.00 10.91 10.91
CA THR A 40 -20.12 9.55 11.46
C THR A 40 -18.76 9.05 11.95
N GLY A 41 -18.72 8.59 13.20
CA GLY A 41 -17.53 8.01 13.83
C GLY A 41 -17.37 6.52 13.51
N TYR A 42 -16.12 6.10 13.28
CA TYR A 42 -15.72 4.71 13.05
C TYR A 42 -14.52 4.35 13.93
N GLN A 43 -14.45 3.09 14.39
CA GLN A 43 -13.31 2.54 15.11
C GLN A 43 -12.62 1.54 14.18
N LEU A 44 -11.46 1.87 13.68
CA LEU A 44 -10.72 1.03 12.73
C LEU A 44 -9.71 0.16 13.46
N ALA A 45 -9.66 -1.13 13.15
CA ALA A 45 -8.52 -1.97 13.54
C ALA A 45 -7.24 -1.40 12.91
N ALA A 46 -6.24 -1.11 13.74
CA ALA A 46 -5.03 -0.43 13.30
C ALA A 46 -3.79 -0.99 13.99
N ARG A 47 -2.66 -0.81 13.33
CA ARG A 47 -1.33 -1.12 13.87
C ARG A 47 -0.39 0.04 13.62
N ALA A 48 0.26 0.49 14.68
CA ALA A 48 1.31 1.48 14.63
C ALA A 48 2.68 0.83 14.86
N TYR A 49 3.62 1.18 14.00
CA TYR A 49 5.02 0.78 14.10
C TYR A 49 5.85 2.05 14.32
N ARG A 50 6.65 2.06 15.37
CA ARG A 50 7.44 3.24 15.73
C ARG A 50 8.92 2.89 15.77
N PRO A 51 9.79 3.68 15.11
CA PRO A 51 11.24 3.53 15.26
C PRO A 51 11.70 3.72 16.72
N ALA A 52 12.87 3.22 17.06
CA ALA A 52 13.51 3.55 18.33
C ALA A 52 13.86 5.04 18.40
N GLY A 53 13.76 5.65 19.60
CA GLY A 53 14.04 7.07 19.82
C GLY A 53 12.80 7.89 20.18
N SER A 54 13.00 9.19 20.33
CA SER A 54 11.94 10.09 20.83
C SER A 54 11.03 10.67 19.73
N GLY A 55 11.43 10.66 18.46
CA GLY A 55 10.72 11.34 17.37
C GLY A 55 10.89 12.89 17.43
N PRO A 56 10.02 13.67 16.75
CA PRO A 56 8.96 13.16 15.88
C PRO A 56 9.51 12.49 14.61
N PHE A 57 8.86 11.41 14.19
CA PHE A 57 9.25 10.63 13.02
C PHE A 57 8.39 11.00 11.80
N PRO A 58 8.98 11.12 10.60
CA PRO A 58 8.18 11.21 9.38
C PRO A 58 7.23 10.01 9.30
N LEU A 59 5.99 10.27 8.86
CA LEU A 59 4.89 9.31 8.90
C LEU A 59 4.67 8.67 7.54
N VAL A 60 4.48 7.36 7.54
CA VAL A 60 3.99 6.57 6.41
C VAL A 60 2.65 5.95 6.79
N VAL A 61 1.60 6.22 6.01
CA VAL A 61 0.30 5.57 6.17
C VAL A 61 0.10 4.59 5.03
N ILE A 62 -0.06 3.30 5.35
CA ILE A 62 -0.23 2.24 4.35
C ILE A 62 -1.68 1.80 4.26
N ASN A 63 -2.28 1.91 3.08
CA ASN A 63 -3.66 1.58 2.77
C ASN A 63 -3.76 0.24 2.00
N HIS A 64 -4.62 -0.66 2.47
CA HIS A 64 -4.78 -2.00 1.90
C HIS A 64 -5.66 -2.01 0.65
N GLY A 65 -5.55 -3.07 -0.16
CA GLY A 65 -6.43 -3.35 -1.29
C GLY A 65 -7.83 -3.83 -0.87
N THR A 66 -8.68 -4.07 -1.86
CA THR A 66 -10.03 -4.59 -1.67
C THR A 66 -10.15 -5.93 -2.40
N PRO A 67 -10.44 -7.05 -1.71
CA PRO A 67 -10.71 -8.32 -2.38
C PRO A 67 -11.87 -8.19 -3.38
N PRO A 68 -11.81 -8.84 -4.56
CA PRO A 68 -12.92 -8.82 -5.51
C PRO A 68 -14.21 -9.42 -4.95
N ASP A 69 -14.08 -10.41 -4.08
CA ASP A 69 -15.19 -11.09 -3.42
C ASP A 69 -15.49 -10.45 -2.05
N LYS A 70 -16.64 -9.81 -1.93
CA LYS A 70 -17.08 -9.15 -0.68
C LYS A 70 -17.23 -10.11 0.51
N SER A 71 -17.47 -11.40 0.26
CA SER A 71 -17.54 -12.40 1.35
C SER A 71 -16.22 -12.54 2.11
N LYS A 72 -15.10 -12.08 1.51
CA LYS A 72 -13.77 -12.09 2.12
C LYS A 72 -13.47 -10.86 2.97
N PHE A 73 -14.29 -9.81 2.94
CA PHE A 73 -14.02 -8.58 3.69
C PHE A 73 -13.87 -8.79 5.19
N PRO A 74 -14.71 -9.61 5.87
CA PRO A 74 -14.55 -9.88 7.30
C PRO A 74 -13.25 -10.60 7.67
N GLY A 75 -12.64 -11.32 6.72
CA GLY A 75 -11.37 -12.03 6.90
C GLY A 75 -10.13 -11.22 6.51
N VAL A 76 -10.27 -9.94 6.17
CA VAL A 76 -9.10 -9.09 5.88
C VAL A 76 -8.39 -8.75 7.19
N GLU A 77 -7.09 -8.95 7.21
CA GLU A 77 -6.23 -8.71 8.38
C GLU A 77 -5.24 -7.57 8.11
N LEU A 78 -4.69 -7.00 9.19
CA LEU A 78 -3.61 -6.01 9.12
C LEU A 78 -2.37 -6.65 8.49
N GLY A 79 -2.03 -6.19 7.32
CA GLY A 79 -0.95 -6.72 6.48
C GLY A 79 0.29 -5.83 6.46
N PHE A 80 1.13 -6.02 5.43
CA PHE A 80 2.31 -5.21 5.10
C PHE A 80 3.42 -5.21 6.15
N VAL A 81 3.51 -6.26 6.98
CA VAL A 81 4.50 -6.33 8.09
C VAL A 81 5.93 -6.14 7.60
N ARG A 82 6.32 -6.75 6.46
CA ARG A 82 7.67 -6.60 5.88
C ARG A 82 7.93 -5.19 5.38
N ALA A 83 6.95 -4.61 4.69
CA ALA A 83 7.05 -3.24 4.21
C ALA A 83 7.12 -2.25 5.38
N ALA A 84 6.26 -2.40 6.39
CA ALA A 84 6.28 -1.58 7.59
C ALA A 84 7.64 -1.68 8.33
N ALA A 85 8.19 -2.89 8.48
CA ALA A 85 9.50 -3.09 9.08
C ALA A 85 10.59 -2.35 8.31
N TRP A 86 10.58 -2.43 6.97
CA TRP A 86 11.52 -1.70 6.13
C TRP A 86 11.44 -0.19 6.34
N PHE A 87 10.24 0.40 6.37
CA PHE A 87 10.07 1.83 6.65
C PHE A 87 10.56 2.21 8.05
N VAL A 88 10.28 1.39 9.08
CA VAL A 88 10.76 1.62 10.45
C VAL A 88 12.28 1.59 10.54
N ASP A 89 12.92 0.63 9.86
CA ASP A 89 14.38 0.54 9.81
C ASP A 89 15.03 1.75 9.09
N HIS A 90 14.24 2.47 8.28
CA HIS A 90 14.64 3.72 7.63
C HIS A 90 14.18 4.98 8.38
N GLY A 91 13.70 4.84 9.63
CA GLY A 91 13.36 5.95 10.51
C GLY A 91 11.95 6.52 10.34
N TYR A 92 11.04 5.84 9.66
CA TYR A 92 9.65 6.27 9.48
C TYR A 92 8.74 5.60 10.51
N MET A 93 7.87 6.37 11.15
CA MET A 93 6.71 5.82 11.84
C MET A 93 5.72 5.30 10.78
N VAL A 94 5.13 4.12 11.00
CA VAL A 94 4.18 3.54 10.06
C VAL A 94 2.84 3.28 10.74
N VAL A 95 1.75 3.62 10.07
CA VAL A 95 0.39 3.26 10.49
C VAL A 95 -0.29 2.49 9.37
N THR A 96 -0.87 1.35 9.73
CA THR A 96 -1.77 0.57 8.88
C THR A 96 -3.13 0.50 9.55
N ALA A 97 -4.23 0.64 8.80
CA ALA A 97 -5.57 0.50 9.32
C ALA A 97 -6.46 -0.26 8.34
N LEU A 98 -7.40 -1.06 8.85
CA LEU A 98 -8.45 -1.66 8.04
C LEU A 98 -9.59 -0.64 7.88
N ARG A 99 -9.94 -0.33 6.64
CA ARG A 99 -11.01 0.63 6.35
C ARG A 99 -12.39 0.11 6.81
N PRO A 100 -13.43 0.96 6.95
CA PRO A 100 -14.75 0.51 7.38
C PRO A 100 -15.29 -0.66 6.53
N GLY A 101 -15.84 -1.67 7.20
CA GLY A 101 -16.38 -2.89 6.57
C GLY A 101 -15.34 -4.00 6.31
N PHE A 102 -14.06 -3.80 6.71
CA PHE A 102 -13.03 -4.83 6.60
C PHE A 102 -12.59 -5.34 7.97
N GLY A 103 -12.37 -6.66 8.07
CA GLY A 103 -11.90 -7.32 9.28
C GLY A 103 -12.75 -6.98 10.49
N THR A 104 -12.12 -6.49 11.55
CA THR A 104 -12.77 -6.09 12.80
C THR A 104 -13.07 -4.59 12.91
N SER A 105 -12.82 -3.82 11.85
CA SER A 105 -13.19 -2.41 11.80
C SER A 105 -14.70 -2.22 11.81
N SER A 106 -15.17 -1.18 12.52
CA SER A 106 -16.60 -0.87 12.60
C SER A 106 -17.15 -0.34 11.29
N GLY A 107 -18.47 -0.38 11.16
CA GLY A 107 -19.22 0.15 10.02
C GLY A 107 -19.31 -0.82 8.85
N SER A 108 -19.98 -0.36 7.80
CA SER A 108 -20.11 -1.08 6.54
C SER A 108 -19.08 -0.60 5.52
N TYR A 109 -18.94 -1.33 4.42
CA TYR A 109 -18.10 -0.93 3.30
C TYR A 109 -18.63 0.35 2.63
N LEU A 110 -17.82 1.42 2.63
CA LEU A 110 -18.23 2.76 2.19
C LEU A 110 -17.86 3.07 0.74
N GLU A 111 -16.98 2.30 0.12
CA GLU A 111 -16.31 2.65 -1.13
C GLU A 111 -17.05 2.20 -2.40
N ALA A 112 -18.24 1.60 -2.26
CA ALA A 112 -19.04 1.17 -3.42
C ALA A 112 -19.58 2.37 -4.21
N ALA A 113 -19.46 2.29 -5.53
CA ALA A 113 -19.94 3.33 -6.44
C ALA A 113 -20.47 2.76 -7.76
N GLY A 114 -21.44 1.86 -7.66
CA GLY A 114 -22.05 1.17 -8.79
C GLY A 114 -21.93 -0.34 -8.70
N ARG A 115 -22.32 -1.00 -9.78
CA ARG A 115 -22.15 -2.44 -10.00
C ARG A 115 -21.07 -2.65 -11.04
N CYS A 116 -20.59 -3.89 -11.20
CA CYS A 116 -19.51 -4.19 -12.11
C CYS A 116 -19.72 -3.65 -13.54
N GLN A 117 -20.94 -3.69 -14.06
CA GLN A 117 -21.24 -3.23 -15.42
C GLN A 117 -21.29 -1.69 -15.56
N ASP A 118 -21.54 -0.99 -14.48
CA ASP A 118 -21.73 0.45 -14.42
C ASP A 118 -20.92 1.13 -13.31
N GLU A 119 -19.75 0.56 -12.96
CA GLU A 119 -18.87 1.10 -11.92
C GLU A 119 -18.49 2.54 -12.23
N ASN A 120 -18.74 3.44 -11.26
CA ASN A 120 -18.29 4.82 -11.29
C ASN A 120 -16.95 4.93 -10.55
N TYR A 121 -15.86 4.80 -11.29
CA TYR A 121 -14.50 4.79 -10.74
C TYR A 121 -14.11 6.12 -10.09
N VAL A 122 -14.57 7.24 -10.61
CA VAL A 122 -14.35 8.56 -9.98
C VAL A 122 -14.96 8.56 -8.58
N ALA A 123 -16.25 8.27 -8.48
CA ALA A 123 -16.93 8.26 -7.18
C ALA A 123 -16.35 7.19 -6.23
N ALA A 124 -15.91 6.02 -6.74
CA ALA A 124 -15.27 4.99 -5.93
C ALA A 124 -13.93 5.45 -5.37
N GLY A 125 -13.11 6.11 -6.19
CA GLY A 125 -11.83 6.68 -5.78
C GLY A 125 -12.01 7.81 -4.76
N GLU A 126 -12.95 8.72 -4.97
CA GLU A 126 -13.26 9.80 -4.03
C GLU A 126 -13.72 9.28 -2.67
N LYS A 127 -14.57 8.25 -2.64
CA LYS A 127 -15.02 7.61 -1.39
C LYS A 127 -13.84 6.92 -0.67
N THR A 128 -12.98 6.21 -1.40
CA THR A 128 -11.78 5.60 -0.81
C THR A 128 -10.84 6.69 -0.29
N ALA A 129 -10.62 7.75 -1.06
CA ALA A 129 -9.81 8.91 -0.66
C ALA A 129 -10.36 9.61 0.59
N ALA A 130 -11.68 9.71 0.75
CA ALA A 130 -12.30 10.28 1.95
C ALA A 130 -11.98 9.47 3.20
N VAL A 131 -12.06 8.14 3.11
CA VAL A 131 -11.67 7.24 4.21
C VAL A 131 -10.17 7.36 4.51
N GLU A 132 -9.32 7.31 3.50
CA GLU A 132 -7.87 7.40 3.65
C GLU A 132 -7.45 8.77 4.21
N ARG A 133 -8.10 9.86 3.81
CA ARG A 133 -7.89 11.20 4.36
C ARG A 133 -8.17 11.23 5.86
N ALA A 134 -9.27 10.63 6.32
CA ALA A 134 -9.59 10.54 7.73
C ALA A 134 -8.55 9.71 8.51
N ILE A 135 -8.08 8.59 7.94
CA ILE A 135 -7.01 7.76 8.52
C ILE A 135 -5.72 8.58 8.65
N VAL A 136 -5.29 9.25 7.58
CA VAL A 136 -4.07 10.08 7.56
C VAL A 136 -4.15 11.19 8.60
N THR A 137 -5.26 11.90 8.66
CA THR A 137 -5.48 12.99 9.62
C THR A 137 -5.36 12.51 11.07
N THR A 138 -5.99 11.39 11.40
CA THR A 138 -5.91 10.83 12.76
C THR A 138 -4.50 10.25 13.04
N ALA A 139 -3.88 9.58 12.08
CA ALA A 139 -2.52 9.04 12.24
C ALA A 139 -1.48 10.15 12.44
N ALA A 140 -1.65 11.30 11.79
CA ALA A 140 -0.77 12.47 11.95
C ALA A 140 -0.81 13.07 13.37
N ALA A 141 -1.92 12.87 14.10
CA ALA A 141 -2.07 13.33 15.48
C ALA A 141 -1.52 12.33 16.54
N LEU A 142 -1.06 11.15 16.12
CA LEU A 142 -0.51 10.16 17.06
C LEU A 142 0.81 10.66 17.67
N PRO A 143 1.04 10.37 18.97
CA PRO A 143 2.30 10.74 19.61
C PRO A 143 3.50 10.20 18.87
N GLY A 144 4.46 11.07 18.54
CA GLY A 144 5.71 10.76 17.84
C GLY A 144 5.62 10.77 16.32
N ALA A 145 4.46 10.99 15.72
CA ALA A 145 4.36 11.32 14.30
C ALA A 145 4.80 12.77 14.04
N ASP A 146 5.45 13.00 12.90
CA ASP A 146 5.69 14.35 12.37
C ASP A 146 4.54 14.70 11.41
N PRO A 147 3.59 15.56 11.81
CA PRO A 147 2.43 15.88 11.01
C PRO A 147 2.74 16.71 9.75
N SER A 148 3.99 17.18 9.61
CA SER A 148 4.43 17.97 8.45
C SER A 148 5.12 17.14 7.36
N ARG A 149 5.43 15.86 7.64
CA ARG A 149 6.17 14.97 6.75
C ARG A 149 5.48 13.62 6.63
N ILE A 150 4.46 13.56 5.76
CA ILE A 150 3.60 12.37 5.59
C ILE A 150 3.69 11.87 4.15
N VAL A 151 3.91 10.56 3.97
CA VAL A 151 3.73 9.88 2.69
C VAL A 151 2.60 8.86 2.81
N VAL A 152 1.67 8.93 1.86
CA VAL A 152 0.58 7.98 1.74
C VAL A 152 1.02 6.87 0.79
N VAL A 153 0.94 5.63 1.25
CA VAL A 153 1.25 4.43 0.47
C VAL A 153 -0.01 3.61 0.34
N GLY A 154 -0.29 3.11 -0.85
CA GLY A 154 -1.44 2.24 -1.04
C GLY A 154 -1.15 1.09 -1.99
N GLN A 155 -1.86 -0.02 -1.81
CA GLN A 155 -1.85 -1.15 -2.73
C GLN A 155 -3.25 -1.36 -3.31
N SER A 156 -3.33 -1.64 -4.63
CA SER A 156 -4.60 -1.97 -5.30
C SER A 156 -5.63 -0.85 -5.10
N ALA A 157 -6.82 -1.15 -4.58
CA ALA A 157 -7.84 -0.15 -4.26
C ALA A 157 -7.33 0.93 -3.28
N GLY A 158 -6.44 0.58 -2.33
CA GLY A 158 -5.78 1.58 -1.48
C GLY A 158 -4.79 2.45 -2.26
N GLY A 159 -4.11 1.92 -3.28
CA GLY A 159 -3.29 2.71 -4.19
C GLY A 159 -4.14 3.65 -5.05
N PHE A 160 -5.30 3.19 -5.52
CA PHE A 160 -6.27 3.99 -6.25
C PHE A 160 -6.86 5.12 -5.39
N GLY A 161 -7.20 4.82 -4.12
CA GLY A 161 -7.62 5.84 -3.16
C GLY A 161 -6.55 6.87 -2.87
N ALA A 162 -5.29 6.44 -2.72
CA ALA A 162 -4.16 7.33 -2.46
C ALA A 162 -3.89 8.31 -3.62
N VAL A 163 -4.03 7.87 -4.88
CA VAL A 163 -3.88 8.77 -6.03
C VAL A 163 -5.06 9.73 -6.17
N ALA A 164 -6.27 9.30 -5.84
CA ALA A 164 -7.44 10.17 -5.77
C ALA A 164 -7.32 11.19 -4.61
N LEU A 165 -6.78 10.79 -3.44
CA LEU A 165 -6.54 11.66 -2.28
C LEU A 165 -5.62 12.83 -2.63
N ALA A 166 -4.73 12.64 -3.58
CA ALA A 166 -3.73 13.65 -3.98
C ALA A 166 -4.32 14.93 -4.63
N ASP A 167 -5.60 14.93 -5.01
CA ASP A 167 -6.34 16.15 -5.41
C ASP A 167 -6.54 17.13 -4.23
N SER A 168 -6.87 16.59 -3.07
CA SER A 168 -7.06 17.38 -1.84
C SER A 168 -6.38 16.67 -0.65
N PRO A 169 -5.04 16.64 -0.64
CA PRO A 169 -4.28 15.92 0.38
C PRO A 169 -4.42 16.62 1.75
N PRO A 170 -4.48 15.85 2.86
CA PRO A 170 -4.35 16.43 4.19
C PRO A 170 -3.06 17.24 4.35
N PRO A 171 -3.06 18.26 5.22
CA PRO A 171 -1.84 18.99 5.54
C PRO A 171 -0.69 18.06 5.92
N GLY A 172 0.51 18.37 5.43
CA GLY A 172 1.72 17.57 5.68
C GLY A 172 1.91 16.37 4.77
N VAL A 173 0.95 15.99 3.93
CA VAL A 173 1.16 14.99 2.89
C VAL A 173 2.06 15.58 1.80
N VAL A 174 3.25 15.01 1.63
CA VAL A 174 4.28 15.49 0.71
C VAL A 174 4.47 14.58 -0.51
N GLY A 175 3.79 13.42 -0.56
CA GLY A 175 3.86 12.52 -1.70
C GLY A 175 3.02 11.25 -1.53
N VAL A 176 2.81 10.56 -2.66
CA VAL A 176 2.07 9.30 -2.73
C VAL A 176 2.92 8.21 -3.38
N ILE A 177 2.83 7.00 -2.84
CA ILE A 177 3.42 5.78 -3.41
C ILE A 177 2.28 4.80 -3.70
N SER A 178 2.04 4.50 -4.98
CA SER A 178 1.00 3.59 -5.41
C SER A 178 1.59 2.28 -5.91
N PHE A 179 1.33 1.19 -5.21
CA PHE A 179 1.70 -0.16 -5.63
C PHE A 179 0.51 -0.85 -6.27
N ALA A 180 0.64 -1.22 -7.55
CA ALA A 180 -0.41 -1.91 -8.28
C ALA A 180 -1.78 -1.21 -8.07
N GLY A 181 -1.78 0.14 -8.06
CA GLY A 181 -2.98 0.94 -7.80
C GLY A 181 -4.02 0.74 -8.88
N GLY A 182 -5.28 0.65 -8.47
CA GLY A 182 -6.39 0.43 -9.39
C GLY A 182 -7.57 -0.23 -8.69
N ARG A 183 -8.67 -0.32 -9.43
CA ARG A 183 -9.93 -0.85 -8.92
C ARG A 183 -10.67 -1.65 -9.98
N GLY A 184 -11.54 -2.56 -9.56
CA GLY A 184 -12.40 -3.32 -10.48
C GLY A 184 -11.73 -4.52 -11.14
N GLY A 185 -10.45 -4.78 -10.90
CA GLY A 185 -9.77 -5.98 -11.38
C GLY A 185 -10.21 -7.24 -10.64
N ASP A 186 -10.34 -8.35 -11.34
CA ASP A 186 -10.77 -9.64 -10.80
C ASP A 186 -9.60 -10.64 -10.59
N GLY A 187 -8.38 -10.26 -10.96
CA GLY A 187 -7.20 -11.14 -10.94
C GLY A 187 -7.12 -12.10 -12.12
N LYS A 188 -7.94 -11.90 -13.15
CA LYS A 188 -7.96 -12.65 -14.42
C LYS A 188 -7.91 -11.71 -15.62
N GLU A 189 -7.26 -10.57 -15.43
CA GLU A 189 -7.07 -9.53 -16.44
C GLU A 189 -8.36 -8.86 -16.95
N HIS A 190 -9.46 -9.02 -16.21
CA HIS A 190 -10.73 -8.36 -16.53
C HIS A 190 -10.98 -7.20 -15.57
N ILE A 191 -11.47 -6.07 -16.10
CA ILE A 191 -11.85 -4.86 -15.37
C ILE A 191 -13.37 -4.66 -15.44
N CYS A 192 -14.00 -4.58 -14.29
CA CYS A 192 -15.41 -4.28 -14.15
C CYS A 192 -15.79 -2.99 -14.89
N GLY A 193 -16.81 -3.02 -15.72
CA GLY A 193 -17.27 -1.86 -16.48
C GLY A 193 -16.31 -1.36 -17.58
N GLY A 194 -15.19 -2.06 -17.78
CA GLY A 194 -14.22 -1.80 -18.83
C GLY A 194 -13.06 -0.89 -18.42
N GLU A 195 -11.92 -1.07 -19.09
CA GLU A 195 -10.67 -0.36 -18.81
C GLU A 195 -10.75 1.13 -19.06
N ASP A 196 -11.47 1.56 -20.10
CA ASP A 196 -11.53 2.97 -20.47
C ASP A 196 -12.15 3.84 -19.39
N ARG A 197 -13.12 3.31 -18.62
CA ARG A 197 -13.68 4.02 -17.47
C ARG A 197 -12.66 4.19 -16.35
N LEU A 198 -11.86 3.15 -16.07
CA LEU A 198 -10.80 3.21 -15.08
C LEU A 198 -9.71 4.20 -15.50
N ILE A 199 -9.29 4.16 -16.76
CA ILE A 199 -8.31 5.09 -17.33
C ILE A 199 -8.83 6.54 -17.28
N ALA A 200 -10.09 6.76 -17.61
CA ALA A 200 -10.70 8.10 -17.54
C ALA A 200 -10.72 8.64 -16.10
N ALA A 201 -10.98 7.78 -15.11
CA ALA A 201 -10.93 8.19 -13.70
C ALA A 201 -9.50 8.57 -13.28
N GLU A 202 -8.48 7.86 -13.74
CA GLU A 202 -7.09 8.24 -13.47
C GLU A 202 -6.74 9.61 -14.07
N GLY A 203 -7.17 9.88 -15.30
CA GLY A 203 -7.00 11.20 -15.92
C GLY A 203 -7.72 12.32 -15.14
N HIS A 204 -8.90 12.03 -14.61
CA HIS A 204 -9.65 12.94 -13.75
C HIS A 204 -8.86 13.28 -12.47
N PHE A 205 -8.34 12.27 -11.76
CA PHE A 205 -7.54 12.48 -10.55
C PHE A 205 -6.20 13.17 -10.85
N GLY A 206 -5.58 12.86 -12.01
CA GLY A 206 -4.36 13.52 -12.46
C GLY A 206 -4.51 15.03 -12.58
N ALA A 207 -5.63 15.51 -13.10
CA ALA A 207 -5.92 16.94 -13.25
C ALA A 207 -5.98 17.68 -11.89
N GLY A 208 -6.43 17.00 -10.85
CA GLY A 208 -6.47 17.54 -9.49
C GLY A 208 -5.18 17.37 -8.68
N ASN A 209 -4.24 16.56 -9.13
CA ASN A 209 -3.06 16.17 -8.35
C ASN A 209 -2.23 17.36 -7.85
N ARG A 210 -1.86 17.35 -6.56
CA ARG A 210 -1.11 18.41 -5.89
C ARG A 210 0.24 17.97 -5.31
N VAL A 211 0.56 16.67 -5.35
CA VAL A 211 1.80 16.15 -4.76
C VAL A 211 2.53 15.19 -5.70
N PRO A 212 3.88 15.11 -5.62
CA PRO A 212 4.65 14.14 -6.37
C PRO A 212 4.23 12.70 -6.07
N GLN A 213 4.33 11.82 -7.07
CA GLN A 213 3.96 10.41 -6.90
C GLN A 213 4.98 9.46 -7.55
N VAL A 214 5.00 8.22 -7.07
CA VAL A 214 5.64 7.08 -7.73
C VAL A 214 4.68 5.90 -7.78
N TRP A 215 4.51 5.34 -8.97
CA TRP A 215 3.65 4.20 -9.25
C TRP A 215 4.49 2.99 -9.59
N LEU A 216 4.25 1.87 -8.91
CA LEU A 216 5.04 0.65 -9.04
C LEU A 216 4.14 -0.53 -9.38
N TYR A 217 4.42 -1.18 -10.52
CA TYR A 217 3.65 -2.35 -10.99
C TYR A 217 4.61 -3.46 -11.39
N ALA A 218 4.31 -4.68 -10.94
CA ALA A 218 5.07 -5.86 -11.33
C ALA A 218 4.70 -6.34 -12.74
N ALA A 219 5.65 -6.99 -13.42
CA ALA A 219 5.48 -7.38 -14.82
C ALA A 219 4.37 -8.43 -15.03
N ASN A 220 4.07 -9.24 -14.00
CA ASN A 220 3.03 -10.28 -14.01
C ASN A 220 1.86 -9.96 -13.07
N ASP A 221 1.46 -8.70 -12.97
CA ASP A 221 0.24 -8.32 -12.26
C ASP A 221 -0.99 -8.78 -13.06
N HIS A 222 -1.81 -9.65 -12.48
CA HIS A 222 -3.03 -10.19 -13.11
C HIS A 222 -4.28 -9.35 -12.86
N PHE A 223 -4.20 -8.31 -12.02
CA PHE A 223 -5.29 -7.35 -11.81
C PHE A 223 -5.16 -6.17 -12.78
N PHE A 224 -3.95 -5.61 -12.87
CA PHE A 224 -3.66 -4.45 -13.72
C PHE A 224 -2.42 -4.77 -14.56
N ARG A 225 -2.64 -5.53 -15.64
CA ARG A 225 -1.57 -5.93 -16.54
C ARG A 225 -0.78 -4.72 -17.06
N ARG A 226 0.45 -4.95 -17.43
CA ARG A 226 1.45 -3.90 -17.69
C ARG A 226 0.97 -2.83 -18.69
N ASP A 227 0.31 -3.20 -19.77
CA ASP A 227 -0.20 -2.25 -20.76
C ASP A 227 -1.32 -1.38 -20.20
N LEU A 228 -2.26 -1.96 -19.43
CA LEU A 228 -3.29 -1.21 -18.72
C LEU A 228 -2.68 -0.26 -17.69
N ALA A 229 -1.73 -0.72 -16.87
CA ALA A 229 -1.03 0.11 -15.90
C ALA A 229 -0.33 1.32 -16.56
N HIS A 230 0.29 1.12 -17.74
CA HIS A 230 0.88 2.22 -18.51
C HIS A 230 -0.15 3.20 -19.05
N ARG A 231 -1.32 2.72 -19.51
CA ARG A 231 -2.41 3.60 -19.99
C ARG A 231 -3.01 4.41 -18.86
N MET A 232 -3.25 3.80 -17.70
CA MET A 232 -3.69 4.48 -16.46
C MET A 232 -2.69 5.56 -16.06
N TYR A 233 -1.41 5.20 -15.96
CA TYR A 233 -0.33 6.14 -15.66
C TYR A 233 -0.26 7.29 -16.67
N ALA A 234 -0.33 6.99 -17.98
CA ALA A 234 -0.25 8.03 -19.03
C ALA A 234 -1.41 9.03 -18.92
N ALA A 235 -2.63 8.54 -18.64
CA ALA A 235 -3.80 9.41 -18.43
C ALA A 235 -3.62 10.31 -17.20
N TYR A 236 -3.16 9.75 -16.09
CA TYR A 236 -2.92 10.49 -14.85
C TYR A 236 -1.78 11.51 -15.02
N ALA A 237 -0.61 11.05 -15.48
CA ALA A 237 0.59 11.87 -15.58
C ALA A 237 0.46 12.97 -16.65
N GLY A 238 -0.28 12.69 -17.74
CA GLY A 238 -0.56 13.67 -18.79
C GLY A 238 -1.45 14.83 -18.32
N ALA A 239 -2.25 14.63 -17.30
CA ALA A 239 -3.10 15.65 -16.70
C ALA A 239 -2.46 16.32 -15.46
N SER A 240 -1.43 15.71 -14.87
CA SER A 240 -0.83 16.14 -13.61
C SER A 240 0.23 17.21 -13.78
N THR A 241 0.20 18.25 -12.94
CA THR A 241 1.29 19.24 -12.83
C THR A 241 2.46 18.75 -11.95
N PRO A 242 2.24 18.22 -10.73
CA PRO A 242 3.32 17.60 -9.96
C PRO A 242 3.83 16.33 -10.66
N PRO A 243 5.15 16.03 -10.54
CA PRO A 243 5.74 14.89 -11.24
C PRO A 243 5.20 13.56 -10.72
N VAL A 244 4.81 12.69 -11.65
CA VAL A 244 4.46 11.30 -11.41
C VAL A 244 5.49 10.41 -12.13
N THR A 245 6.00 9.40 -11.45
CA THR A 245 7.00 8.49 -12.01
C THR A 245 6.43 7.07 -12.04
N PHE A 246 6.53 6.40 -13.20
CA PHE A 246 6.19 4.99 -13.32
C PHE A 246 7.45 4.11 -13.16
N VAL A 247 7.31 3.02 -12.41
CA VAL A 247 8.37 2.03 -12.20
C VAL A 247 7.82 0.63 -12.48
N GLY A 248 8.32 0.00 -13.54
CA GLY A 248 8.09 -1.41 -13.78
C GLY A 248 8.97 -2.28 -12.87
N LEU A 249 8.35 -3.08 -12.01
CA LEU A 249 9.03 -4.07 -11.19
C LEU A 249 9.15 -5.41 -11.94
N PRO A 250 10.12 -6.26 -11.56
CA PRO A 250 10.19 -7.63 -12.07
C PRO A 250 8.94 -8.43 -11.69
N SER A 251 8.74 -9.58 -12.34
CA SER A 251 7.70 -10.54 -11.96
C SER A 251 7.93 -11.04 -10.54
N PHE A 252 6.85 -11.26 -9.79
CA PHE A 252 6.87 -11.77 -8.43
C PHE A 252 5.90 -12.93 -8.25
N GLY A 253 6.41 -14.11 -7.90
CA GLY A 253 5.60 -15.32 -7.70
C GLY A 253 4.67 -15.60 -8.88
N ASP A 254 3.51 -16.16 -8.56
CA ASP A 254 2.47 -16.46 -9.56
C ASP A 254 1.61 -15.22 -9.90
N ASP A 255 1.69 -14.15 -9.09
CA ASP A 255 0.89 -12.94 -9.28
C ASP A 255 1.59 -11.73 -8.66
N GLY A 256 2.08 -10.87 -9.55
CA GLY A 256 2.80 -9.66 -9.20
C GLY A 256 1.98 -8.62 -8.43
N HIS A 257 0.65 -8.73 -8.41
CA HIS A 257 -0.22 -7.88 -7.61
C HIS A 257 0.11 -7.91 -6.11
N LYS A 258 0.71 -9.01 -5.65
CA LYS A 258 1.09 -9.22 -4.24
C LYS A 258 2.48 -8.70 -3.89
N THR A 259 3.21 -8.09 -4.82
CA THR A 259 4.61 -7.69 -4.63
C THR A 259 4.81 -6.85 -3.36
N PHE A 260 4.06 -5.78 -3.17
CA PHE A 260 4.22 -4.93 -2.00
C PHE A 260 3.93 -5.64 -0.68
N ALA A 261 2.89 -6.47 -0.65
CA ALA A 261 2.47 -7.17 0.57
C ALA A 261 3.35 -8.37 0.92
N LYS A 262 4.00 -9.01 -0.07
CA LYS A 262 4.64 -10.34 0.12
C LYS A 262 6.10 -10.41 -0.25
N ALA A 263 6.58 -9.58 -1.19
CA ALA A 263 7.98 -9.62 -1.62
C ALA A 263 8.94 -9.13 -0.53
N ASP A 264 10.19 -9.53 -0.67
CA ASP A 264 11.29 -8.90 0.05
C ASP A 264 11.41 -7.44 -0.41
N PRO A 265 11.63 -6.47 0.50
CA PRO A 265 11.76 -5.07 0.15
C PRO A 265 12.81 -4.76 -0.92
N SER A 266 13.85 -5.56 -1.06
CA SER A 266 14.89 -5.38 -2.09
C SER A 266 14.35 -5.31 -3.52
N VAL A 267 13.13 -5.86 -3.76
CA VAL A 267 12.46 -5.81 -5.07
C VAL A 267 12.02 -4.38 -5.44
N TRP A 268 11.66 -3.57 -4.44
CA TRP A 268 11.05 -2.24 -4.66
C TRP A 268 11.74 -1.10 -3.87
N GLU A 269 12.64 -1.39 -2.95
CA GLU A 269 13.23 -0.39 -2.04
C GLU A 269 13.99 0.73 -2.77
N ARG A 270 14.70 0.40 -3.87
CA ARG A 270 15.51 1.37 -4.59
C ARG A 270 14.69 2.55 -5.13
N PRO A 271 13.62 2.36 -5.91
CA PRO A 271 12.77 3.46 -6.38
C PRO A 271 12.02 4.15 -5.24
N VAL A 272 11.58 3.42 -4.21
CA VAL A 272 10.92 4.00 -3.04
C VAL A 272 11.87 4.90 -2.25
N SER A 273 13.11 4.45 -1.96
CA SER A 273 14.12 5.27 -1.29
C SER A 273 14.46 6.53 -2.08
N ALA A 274 14.58 6.43 -3.41
CA ALA A 274 14.84 7.59 -4.27
C ALA A 274 13.69 8.60 -4.21
N PHE A 275 12.46 8.13 -4.20
CA PHE A 275 11.27 8.97 -4.05
C PHE A 275 11.22 9.65 -2.69
N LEU A 276 11.39 8.90 -1.59
CA LEU A 276 11.36 9.41 -0.22
C LEU A 276 12.44 10.49 0.01
N LYS A 277 13.66 10.26 -0.47
CA LYS A 277 14.75 11.28 -0.38
C LYS A 277 14.38 12.58 -1.10
N ARG A 278 13.59 12.51 -2.17
CA ARG A 278 13.17 13.70 -2.92
C ARG A 278 12.07 14.49 -2.19
N VAL A 279 11.07 13.79 -1.64
CA VAL A 279 9.89 14.43 -1.02
C VAL A 279 10.06 14.68 0.49
N MET A 280 10.93 13.93 1.14
CA MET A 280 11.28 14.07 2.57
C MET A 280 12.79 14.09 2.75
N PRO A 281 13.47 15.15 2.28
CA PRO A 281 14.92 15.28 2.51
C PRO A 281 15.22 15.26 4.01
N ALA A 282 16.40 14.71 4.39
CA ALA A 282 16.85 14.78 5.77
C ALA A 282 16.84 16.25 6.25
N ALA A 283 16.46 16.46 7.50
CA ALA A 283 16.57 17.79 8.10
C ALA A 283 18.05 18.23 8.01
N ARG A 284 18.27 19.45 7.52
CA ARG A 284 19.61 20.03 7.43
C ARG A 284 20.13 20.41 8.81
#